data_ffb3f2ce9604868a77ce8b39b0a1a39c
#
_entry.id   ffb3f2ce9604868a77ce8b39b0a1a39c
#
_cell.length_a   1.000
_cell.length_b   1.000
_cell.length_c   1.000
_cell.angle_alpha   90.00
_cell.angle_beta   90.00
_cell.angle_gamma   90.00
#
_symmetry.space_group_name_H-M   'P 1'
#
loop_
_entity.id
_entity.type
_entity.pdbx_description
1 polymer ?
#
loop_
_entity_poly.entity_id
_entity_poly.type
_entity_poly.pdbx_seq_one_letter_code
_entity_poly.pdbx_strand_id
1 'polypeptide(L)'
;LRYMPVGLVTDGDGETLVYPVDKGSGATTSLVEADGVVAVPPDVEYLDDGERVDVQLFSPDVRPPTVFGAGEDDPALSRLLDRVDRPRYLGVGSRQGRRRLRDGVTDVAVLTGDSIPDNAVELGEWHREWGLVVPDGNPRDIDGLAALVDDDIAFVNRTTDAGLRSTLEAGLDELAAERGVDRFDLTDSIDGFELAVRAHESPARKVLAGDADAGLGLRASADALGLSFVSCGTERVAVVADPDRADKPGVERLAEAIEDA
;
A
#
# COMPACT_ATOMS: atom_id res chain seq x y z
N LEU A 1 30.47 -14.47 -9.68
CA LEU A 1 29.09 -14.91 -9.80
C LEU A 1 28.26 -14.20 -8.75
N ARG A 2 27.17 -13.55 -9.17
CA ARG A 2 26.23 -12.85 -8.31
C ARG A 2 24.85 -13.50 -8.50
N TYR A 3 24.13 -13.76 -7.41
CA TYR A 3 22.76 -14.24 -7.45
C TYR A 3 21.80 -13.08 -7.20
N MET A 4 20.86 -12.90 -8.12
CA MET A 4 19.84 -11.86 -8.06
C MET A 4 18.49 -12.52 -7.77
N PRO A 5 17.84 -12.24 -6.61
CA PRO A 5 16.48 -12.70 -6.35
C PRO A 5 15.50 -12.10 -7.34
N VAL A 6 14.61 -12.94 -7.87
CA VAL A 6 13.60 -12.51 -8.86
C VAL A 6 12.23 -13.07 -8.54
N GLY A 7 11.20 -12.29 -8.85
CA GLY A 7 9.81 -12.72 -8.85
C GLY A 7 9.35 -13.03 -10.27
N LEU A 8 8.34 -13.88 -10.41
CA LEU A 8 7.69 -14.23 -11.67
C LEU A 8 6.40 -13.43 -11.84
N VAL A 9 6.12 -13.04 -13.08
CA VAL A 9 4.84 -12.49 -13.52
C VAL A 9 4.58 -12.97 -14.95
N THR A 10 3.34 -12.95 -15.42
CA THR A 10 3.01 -13.16 -16.84
C THR A 10 2.65 -11.83 -17.48
N ASP A 11 2.99 -11.64 -18.75
CA ASP A 11 2.48 -10.53 -19.57
C ASP A 11 1.05 -10.78 -20.07
N GLY A 12 0.54 -9.89 -20.93
CA GLY A 12 -0.78 -10.03 -21.56
C GLY A 12 -0.91 -11.24 -22.49
N ASP A 13 0.19 -11.68 -23.12
CA ASP A 13 0.24 -12.85 -24.01
C ASP A 13 0.46 -14.18 -23.25
N GLY A 14 0.64 -14.13 -21.93
CA GLY A 14 0.87 -15.28 -21.07
C GLY A 14 2.33 -15.76 -21.03
N GLU A 15 3.27 -15.00 -21.58
CA GLU A 15 4.70 -15.28 -21.44
C GLU A 15 5.17 -14.99 -20.02
N THR A 16 6.09 -15.82 -19.51
CA THR A 16 6.64 -15.60 -18.16
C THR A 16 7.76 -14.58 -18.19
N LEU A 17 7.56 -13.49 -17.50
CA LEU A 17 8.55 -12.45 -17.25
C LEU A 17 9.13 -12.58 -15.84
N VAL A 18 10.33 -12.01 -15.65
CA VAL A 18 10.98 -11.91 -14.34
C VAL A 18 11.25 -10.45 -14.01
N TYR A 19 11.04 -10.09 -12.76
CA TYR A 19 11.41 -8.79 -12.23
C TYR A 19 12.35 -8.94 -11.03
N PRO A 20 13.32 -8.03 -10.85
CA PRO A 20 14.19 -8.07 -9.69
C PRO A 20 13.39 -7.77 -8.42
N VAL A 21 13.59 -8.60 -7.38
CA VAL A 21 13.05 -8.29 -6.05
C VAL A 21 14.02 -7.34 -5.36
N ASP A 22 13.51 -6.16 -4.98
CA ASP A 22 14.32 -5.12 -4.34
C ASP A 22 15.01 -5.63 -3.08
N LYS A 23 16.30 -5.36 -2.98
CA LYS A 23 17.06 -5.54 -1.76
C LYS A 23 16.74 -4.40 -0.79
N GLY A 24 15.56 -4.44 -0.15
CA GLY A 24 15.34 -3.62 1.03
C GLY A 24 16.42 -3.88 2.08
N SER A 25 16.61 -2.97 3.01
CA SER A 25 17.66 -3.02 4.06
C SER A 25 17.62 -4.26 4.98
N GLY A 26 16.76 -5.24 4.69
CA GLY A 26 16.67 -6.55 5.33
C GLY A 26 16.70 -7.66 4.29
N ALA A 27 17.86 -8.26 4.04
CA ALA A 27 18.07 -9.31 3.04
C ALA A 27 17.12 -10.53 3.16
N THR A 28 16.47 -10.73 4.30
CA THR A 28 15.52 -11.81 4.57
C THR A 28 14.15 -11.58 3.92
N THR A 29 13.68 -10.34 3.84
CA THR A 29 12.36 -10.01 3.27
C THR A 29 12.34 -10.23 1.76
N SER A 30 13.44 -9.89 1.08
CA SER A 30 13.58 -10.08 -0.38
C SER A 30 13.52 -11.54 -0.81
N LEU A 31 13.98 -12.49 0.03
CA LEU A 31 13.90 -13.92 -0.27
C LEU A 31 12.48 -14.49 -0.10
N VAL A 32 11.67 -13.89 0.77
CA VAL A 32 10.27 -14.31 0.96
C VAL A 32 9.38 -13.89 -0.23
N GLU A 33 9.72 -12.79 -0.88
CA GLU A 33 9.01 -12.27 -2.05
C GLU A 33 9.51 -12.86 -3.38
N ALA A 34 10.68 -13.51 -3.39
CA ALA A 34 11.28 -14.07 -4.60
C ALA A 34 10.78 -15.49 -4.90
N ASP A 35 10.63 -15.78 -6.17
CA ASP A 35 10.28 -17.10 -6.72
C ASP A 35 11.52 -17.94 -7.07
N GLY A 36 12.65 -17.27 -7.26
CA GLY A 36 13.91 -17.90 -7.63
C GLY A 36 15.07 -16.92 -7.70
N VAL A 37 16.16 -17.36 -8.29
CA VAL A 37 17.35 -16.54 -8.51
C VAL A 37 17.84 -16.63 -9.95
N VAL A 38 18.37 -15.52 -10.45
CA VAL A 38 19.17 -15.46 -11.69
C VAL A 38 20.64 -15.41 -11.31
N ALA A 39 21.44 -16.27 -11.91
CA ALA A 39 22.88 -16.28 -11.73
C ALA A 39 23.53 -15.34 -12.75
N VAL A 40 24.00 -14.18 -12.29
CA VAL A 40 24.65 -13.18 -13.14
C VAL A 40 26.17 -13.40 -13.12
N PRO A 41 26.82 -13.63 -14.28
CA PRO A 41 28.28 -13.78 -14.39
C PRO A 41 29.04 -12.54 -13.90
N PRO A 42 30.31 -12.67 -13.47
CA PRO A 42 31.07 -11.54 -12.92
C PRO A 42 31.39 -10.44 -13.93
N ASP A 43 31.42 -10.78 -15.19
CA ASP A 43 31.69 -9.92 -16.35
C ASP A 43 30.43 -9.22 -16.88
N VAL A 44 29.25 -9.58 -16.36
CA VAL A 44 27.96 -8.92 -16.67
C VAL A 44 27.67 -7.88 -15.58
N GLU A 45 27.67 -6.63 -15.95
CA GLU A 45 27.45 -5.51 -15.03
C GLU A 45 25.96 -5.27 -14.80
N TYR A 46 25.15 -5.36 -15.87
CA TYR A 46 23.69 -5.25 -15.85
C TYR A 46 23.06 -6.21 -16.87
N LEU A 47 21.78 -6.46 -16.74
CA LEU A 47 20.95 -7.18 -17.69
C LEU A 47 20.01 -6.16 -18.34
N ASP A 48 19.85 -6.24 -19.67
CA ASP A 48 18.97 -5.36 -20.40
C ASP A 48 17.49 -5.75 -20.20
N ASP A 49 16.61 -4.79 -20.33
CA ASP A 49 15.16 -5.03 -20.34
C ASP A 49 14.78 -5.92 -21.51
N GLY A 50 13.95 -6.96 -21.26
CA GLY A 50 13.57 -7.96 -22.25
C GLY A 50 14.65 -9.03 -22.54
N GLU A 51 15.80 -9.00 -21.87
CA GLU A 51 16.82 -10.03 -22.01
C GLU A 51 16.32 -11.39 -21.44
N ARG A 52 16.53 -12.45 -22.20
CA ARG A 52 16.15 -13.80 -21.77
C ARG A 52 17.15 -14.35 -20.77
N VAL A 53 16.67 -14.77 -19.60
CA VAL A 53 17.48 -15.27 -18.51
C VAL A 53 17.00 -16.65 -18.03
N ASP A 54 17.93 -17.43 -17.48
CA ASP A 54 17.61 -18.68 -16.81
C ASP A 54 17.36 -18.44 -15.32
N VAL A 55 16.18 -18.87 -14.83
CA VAL A 55 15.80 -18.74 -13.41
C VAL A 55 15.91 -20.09 -12.71
N GLN A 56 16.69 -20.13 -11.65
CA GLN A 56 16.69 -21.26 -10.72
C GLN A 56 15.56 -21.03 -9.70
N LEU A 57 14.45 -21.72 -9.87
CA LEU A 57 13.29 -21.63 -8.96
C LEU A 57 13.60 -22.21 -7.59
N PHE A 58 13.04 -21.64 -6.53
CA PHE A 58 13.19 -22.15 -5.16
C PHE A 58 12.37 -23.42 -4.92
N SER A 59 11.31 -23.65 -5.71
CA SER A 59 10.52 -24.87 -5.70
C SER A 59 10.04 -25.21 -7.12
N PRO A 60 9.94 -26.50 -7.49
CA PRO A 60 9.38 -26.91 -8.77
C PRO A 60 7.89 -26.59 -8.92
N ASP A 61 7.21 -26.30 -7.81
CA ASP A 61 5.78 -25.99 -7.77
C ASP A 61 5.48 -24.47 -7.89
N VAL A 62 6.52 -23.63 -7.94
CA VAL A 62 6.36 -22.19 -8.15
C VAL A 62 5.68 -21.94 -9.50
N ARG A 63 4.67 -21.10 -9.47
CA ARG A 63 3.92 -20.62 -10.66
C ARG A 63 3.77 -19.11 -10.56
N PRO A 64 3.78 -18.39 -11.68
CA PRO A 64 3.43 -16.97 -11.69
C PRO A 64 2.04 -16.75 -11.09
N PRO A 65 1.81 -15.63 -10.41
CA PRO A 65 0.47 -15.25 -9.97
C PRO A 65 -0.44 -15.00 -11.18
N THR A 66 -1.77 -15.20 -11.01
CA THR A 66 -2.74 -14.88 -12.05
C THR A 66 -3.02 -13.39 -12.14
N VAL A 67 -2.86 -12.67 -11.02
CA VAL A 67 -2.81 -11.23 -10.93
C VAL A 67 -1.71 -10.83 -9.94
N PHE A 68 -0.89 -9.86 -10.33
CA PHE A 68 0.12 -9.26 -9.46
C PHE A 68 -0.20 -7.78 -9.26
N GLY A 69 -0.48 -7.40 -8.02
CA GLY A 69 -0.83 -6.04 -7.65
C GLY A 69 0.10 -5.43 -6.61
N ALA A 70 0.12 -4.09 -6.57
CA ALA A 70 0.80 -3.35 -5.53
C ALA A 70 0.07 -2.03 -5.22
N GLY A 71 0.24 -1.50 -4.02
CA GLY A 71 -0.36 -0.22 -3.65
C GLY A 71 -0.82 -0.17 -2.22
N GLU A 72 -1.99 0.45 -2.00
CA GLU A 72 -2.57 0.58 -0.67
C GLU A 72 -2.91 -0.76 -0.05
N ASP A 73 -2.62 -0.87 1.24
CA ASP A 73 -3.05 -1.96 2.10
C ASP A 73 -4.46 -1.61 2.62
N ASP A 74 -5.48 -2.32 2.13
CA ASP A 74 -6.89 -2.03 2.38
C ASP A 74 -7.68 -3.29 2.75
N PRO A 75 -8.54 -3.25 3.80
CA PRO A 75 -9.34 -4.41 4.21
C PRO A 75 -10.34 -4.89 3.16
N ALA A 76 -10.89 -3.97 2.33
CA ALA A 76 -11.82 -4.35 1.27
C ALA A 76 -11.10 -5.10 0.16
N LEU A 77 -9.90 -4.62 -0.23
CA LEU A 77 -9.08 -5.29 -1.22
C LEU A 77 -8.75 -6.73 -0.84
N SER A 78 -8.42 -6.99 0.42
CA SER A 78 -8.12 -8.36 0.89
C SER A 78 -9.26 -9.33 0.60
N ARG A 79 -10.52 -8.89 0.81
CA ARG A 79 -11.72 -9.71 0.51
C ARG A 79 -11.95 -9.91 -0.99
N LEU A 80 -11.57 -8.92 -1.81
CA LEU A 80 -11.66 -9.02 -3.27
C LEU A 80 -10.63 -10.02 -3.80
N LEU A 81 -9.40 -9.97 -3.29
CA LEU A 81 -8.33 -10.89 -3.66
C LEU A 81 -8.62 -12.34 -3.28
N ASP A 82 -9.38 -12.58 -2.20
CA ASP A 82 -9.84 -13.94 -1.82
C ASP A 82 -10.73 -14.60 -2.88
N ARG A 83 -11.30 -13.81 -3.82
CA ARG A 83 -12.11 -14.31 -4.93
C ARG A 83 -11.30 -14.60 -6.20
N VAL A 84 -10.01 -14.30 -6.19
CA VAL A 84 -9.09 -14.50 -7.32
C VAL A 84 -8.18 -15.69 -7.04
N ASP A 85 -7.96 -16.56 -8.04
CA ASP A 85 -7.02 -17.68 -7.90
C ASP A 85 -5.58 -17.18 -7.91
N ARG A 86 -4.78 -17.60 -6.95
CA ARG A 86 -3.34 -17.28 -6.80
C ARG A 86 -3.00 -15.81 -7.02
N PRO A 87 -3.64 -14.86 -6.34
CA PRO A 87 -3.26 -13.47 -6.40
C PRO A 87 -1.93 -13.26 -5.67
N ARG A 88 -1.13 -12.31 -6.13
CA ARG A 88 -0.01 -11.75 -5.38
C ARG A 88 -0.21 -10.26 -5.21
N TYR A 89 -0.09 -9.78 -3.99
CA TYR A 89 -0.27 -8.37 -3.70
C TYR A 89 0.79 -7.85 -2.72
N LEU A 90 1.32 -6.67 -3.01
CA LEU A 90 2.30 -5.98 -2.17
C LEU A 90 1.70 -4.69 -1.60
N GLY A 91 1.43 -4.68 -0.29
CA GLY A 91 0.99 -3.50 0.46
C GLY A 91 2.15 -2.52 0.66
N VAL A 92 2.48 -1.75 -0.37
CA VAL A 92 3.64 -0.82 -0.41
C VAL A 92 3.23 0.65 -0.45
N GLY A 93 1.93 0.94 -0.44
CA GLY A 93 1.35 2.28 -0.53
C GLY A 93 1.20 2.79 -1.97
N SER A 94 0.36 3.81 -2.14
CA SER A 94 -0.03 4.36 -3.46
C SER A 94 1.15 4.82 -4.30
N ARG A 95 2.17 5.44 -3.68
CA ARG A 95 3.35 5.93 -4.40
C ARG A 95 4.12 4.81 -5.06
N GLN A 96 4.41 3.75 -4.33
CA GLN A 96 5.14 2.59 -4.84
C GLN A 96 4.26 1.76 -5.79
N GLY A 97 2.97 1.63 -5.52
CA GLY A 97 2.01 0.97 -6.41
C GLY A 97 1.99 1.62 -7.79
N ARG A 98 1.84 2.96 -7.84
CA ARG A 98 1.87 3.75 -9.08
C ARG A 98 3.17 3.59 -9.84
N ARG A 99 4.31 3.59 -9.14
CA ARG A 99 5.62 3.40 -9.77
C ARG A 99 5.73 2.01 -10.40
N ARG A 100 5.36 0.96 -9.67
CA ARG A 100 5.45 -0.44 -10.16
C ARG A 100 4.54 -0.69 -11.35
N LEU A 101 3.34 -0.09 -11.37
CA LEU A 101 2.45 -0.16 -12.53
C LEU A 101 3.07 0.50 -13.75
N ARG A 102 3.55 1.75 -13.61
CA ARG A 102 4.21 2.50 -14.69
C ARG A 102 5.45 1.79 -15.23
N ASP A 103 6.23 1.16 -14.36
CA ASP A 103 7.45 0.43 -14.71
C ASP A 103 7.14 -1.00 -15.25
N GLY A 104 5.84 -1.34 -15.51
CA GLY A 104 5.40 -2.62 -16.08
C GLY A 104 5.65 -3.84 -15.18
N VAL A 105 5.87 -3.63 -13.87
CA VAL A 105 6.16 -4.72 -12.92
C VAL A 105 4.88 -5.38 -12.43
N THR A 106 3.82 -4.62 -12.17
CA THR A 106 2.54 -5.14 -11.68
C THR A 106 1.43 -5.03 -12.73
N ASP A 107 0.46 -5.93 -12.66
CA ASP A 107 -0.72 -5.92 -13.51
C ASP A 107 -1.70 -4.84 -13.08
N VAL A 108 -1.82 -4.66 -11.76
CA VAL A 108 -2.74 -3.70 -11.15
C VAL A 108 -2.05 -2.88 -10.06
N ALA A 109 -2.58 -1.68 -9.82
CA ALA A 109 -2.24 -0.87 -8.66
C ALA A 109 -3.51 -0.43 -7.91
N VAL A 110 -3.41 -0.36 -6.57
CA VAL A 110 -4.46 0.18 -5.71
C VAL A 110 -3.98 1.52 -5.17
N LEU A 111 -4.70 2.57 -5.51
CA LEU A 111 -4.29 3.95 -5.30
C LEU A 111 -5.36 4.74 -4.54
N THR A 112 -4.93 5.69 -3.72
CA THR A 112 -5.82 6.67 -3.10
C THR A 112 -5.70 8.03 -3.76
N GLY A 113 -6.78 8.84 -3.63
CA GLY A 113 -6.88 10.18 -4.21
C GLY A 113 -7.39 10.16 -5.65
N ASP A 114 -7.55 11.36 -6.22
CA ASP A 114 -8.22 11.56 -7.51
C ASP A 114 -7.30 11.35 -8.73
N SER A 115 -5.99 11.27 -8.51
CA SER A 115 -5.03 11.17 -9.61
C SER A 115 -4.76 9.72 -9.99
N ILE A 116 -5.38 9.28 -11.09
CA ILE A 116 -5.08 8.02 -11.78
C ILE A 116 -4.03 8.28 -12.86
N PRO A 117 -3.09 7.36 -13.14
CA PRO A 117 -2.18 7.47 -14.28
C PRO A 117 -2.96 7.57 -15.61
N ASP A 118 -2.58 8.52 -16.48
CA ASP A 118 -3.33 8.85 -17.72
C ASP A 118 -3.54 7.67 -18.67
N ASN A 119 -2.67 6.66 -18.64
CA ASN A 119 -2.72 5.48 -19.49
C ASN A 119 -3.22 4.22 -18.78
N ALA A 120 -3.64 4.29 -17.53
CA ALA A 120 -4.15 3.13 -16.79
C ALA A 120 -5.65 2.92 -17.07
N VAL A 121 -6.09 1.67 -17.03
CA VAL A 121 -7.49 1.29 -17.09
C VAL A 121 -8.05 1.19 -15.67
N GLU A 122 -9.09 1.96 -15.36
CA GLU A 122 -9.76 1.85 -14.07
C GLU A 122 -10.66 0.62 -14.05
N LEU A 123 -10.45 -0.27 -13.09
CA LEU A 123 -11.25 -1.48 -12.89
C LEU A 123 -12.42 -1.25 -11.95
N GLY A 124 -12.32 -0.25 -11.08
CA GLY A 124 -13.36 0.16 -10.16
C GLY A 124 -12.80 0.91 -8.95
N GLU A 125 -13.72 1.35 -8.09
CA GLU A 125 -13.41 2.20 -6.95
C GLU A 125 -14.34 1.98 -5.77
N TRP A 126 -13.90 2.43 -4.59
CA TRP A 126 -14.73 2.59 -3.40
C TRP A 126 -14.28 3.77 -2.57
N HIS A 127 -15.12 4.20 -1.63
CA HIS A 127 -14.79 5.23 -0.65
C HIS A 127 -14.62 4.60 0.73
N ARG A 128 -13.66 5.11 1.50
CA ARG A 128 -13.42 4.70 2.88
C ARG A 128 -13.30 5.91 3.80
N GLU A 129 -13.81 5.78 5.03
CA GLU A 129 -13.61 6.81 6.05
C GLU A 129 -12.21 6.68 6.65
N TRP A 130 -11.51 7.80 6.71
CA TRP A 130 -10.23 7.94 7.37
C TRP A 130 -10.30 8.89 8.56
N GLY A 131 -9.38 8.77 9.50
CA GLY A 131 -9.35 9.61 10.68
C GLY A 131 -8.43 9.09 11.76
N LEU A 132 -8.79 9.38 13.01
CA LEU A 132 -8.04 9.00 14.20
C LEU A 132 -8.72 7.81 14.88
N VAL A 133 -7.99 6.72 15.01
CA VAL A 133 -8.38 5.60 15.88
C VAL A 133 -7.95 5.95 17.30
N VAL A 134 -8.88 5.87 18.23
CA VAL A 134 -8.67 6.22 19.64
C VAL A 134 -9.17 5.10 20.57
N PRO A 135 -8.74 5.03 21.83
CA PRO A 135 -9.24 4.03 22.76
C PRO A 135 -10.77 4.07 22.89
N ASP A 136 -11.37 2.93 23.24
CA ASP A 136 -12.81 2.84 23.43
C ASP A 136 -13.34 3.93 24.39
N GLY A 137 -14.43 4.58 23.98
CA GLY A 137 -15.01 5.72 24.70
C GLY A 137 -14.27 7.04 24.55
N ASN A 138 -13.18 7.10 23.78
CA ASN A 138 -12.41 8.35 23.51
C ASN A 138 -12.06 9.14 24.79
N PRO A 139 -11.28 8.58 25.72
CA PRO A 139 -11.08 9.17 27.05
C PRO A 139 -10.30 10.49 27.06
N ARG A 140 -9.73 10.89 25.93
CA ARG A 140 -9.00 12.17 25.73
C ARG A 140 -9.87 13.23 25.05
N ASP A 141 -11.14 12.93 24.75
CA ASP A 141 -12.08 13.82 24.06
C ASP A 141 -11.52 14.38 22.72
N ILE A 142 -10.75 13.56 22.00
CA ILE A 142 -10.18 13.93 20.69
C ILE A 142 -11.31 14.14 19.69
N ASP A 143 -11.40 15.32 19.07
CA ASP A 143 -12.49 15.70 18.17
C ASP A 143 -12.07 15.93 16.70
N GLY A 144 -10.76 15.86 16.40
CA GLY A 144 -10.23 16.03 15.07
C GLY A 144 -8.73 16.24 15.04
N LEU A 145 -8.22 16.68 13.88
CA LEU A 145 -6.78 16.91 13.68
C LEU A 145 -6.22 18.04 14.57
N ALA A 146 -7.07 19.02 14.93
CA ALA A 146 -6.68 20.12 15.79
C ALA A 146 -6.20 19.63 17.17
N ALA A 147 -6.83 18.60 17.73
CA ALA A 147 -6.44 18.03 19.02
C ALA A 147 -5.03 17.44 19.03
N LEU A 148 -4.54 16.92 17.88
CA LEU A 148 -3.15 16.44 17.77
C LEU A 148 -2.12 17.56 17.93
N VAL A 149 -2.50 18.79 17.58
CA VAL A 149 -1.63 19.98 17.61
C VAL A 149 -1.72 20.71 18.94
N ASP A 150 -2.93 20.79 19.49
CA ASP A 150 -3.26 21.65 20.61
C ASP A 150 -3.12 20.95 21.98
N ASP A 151 -3.22 19.61 21.98
CA ASP A 151 -3.20 18.78 23.17
C ASP A 151 -1.96 17.86 23.19
N ASP A 152 -1.60 17.40 24.35
CA ASP A 152 -0.50 16.43 24.57
C ASP A 152 -1.01 15.01 24.26
N ILE A 153 -1.14 14.70 22.95
CA ILE A 153 -1.65 13.44 22.41
C ILE A 153 -0.50 12.63 21.80
N ALA A 154 -0.21 11.47 22.38
CA ALA A 154 0.74 10.52 21.81
C ALA A 154 0.15 9.89 20.54
N PHE A 155 0.72 10.21 19.37
CA PHE A 155 0.19 9.86 18.08
C PHE A 155 1.06 8.82 17.34
N VAL A 156 0.43 7.90 16.61
CA VAL A 156 1.12 6.96 15.70
C VAL A 156 0.61 7.14 14.28
N ASN A 157 1.57 7.36 13.38
CA ASN A 157 1.32 7.67 11.99
C ASN A 157 1.52 6.45 11.06
N ARG A 158 1.21 6.63 9.78
CA ARG A 158 1.57 5.73 8.69
C ARG A 158 2.87 6.19 8.01
N THR A 159 3.56 5.24 7.36
CA THR A 159 4.75 5.56 6.56
C THR A 159 4.41 6.51 5.40
N THR A 160 5.40 7.27 4.93
CA THR A 160 5.24 8.26 3.86
C THR A 160 4.83 7.69 2.50
N ASP A 161 4.91 6.37 2.30
CA ASP A 161 4.43 5.70 1.08
C ASP A 161 2.92 5.42 1.13
N ALA A 162 2.29 5.43 2.31
CA ALA A 162 0.86 5.22 2.47
C ALA A 162 0.06 6.45 2.03
N GLY A 163 -1.04 6.23 1.28
CA GLY A 163 -1.92 7.30 0.87
C GLY A 163 -2.56 8.04 2.04
N LEU A 164 -2.96 7.31 3.10
CA LEU A 164 -3.47 7.92 4.34
C LEU A 164 -2.52 8.97 4.94
N ARG A 165 -1.20 8.78 4.82
CA ARG A 165 -0.23 9.79 5.27
C ARG A 165 -0.36 11.06 4.42
N SER A 166 -0.49 10.92 3.11
CA SER A 166 -0.68 12.07 2.22
C SER A 166 -2.02 12.77 2.47
N THR A 167 -3.07 12.01 2.78
CA THR A 167 -4.39 12.55 3.13
C THR A 167 -4.35 13.31 4.46
N LEU A 168 -3.66 12.78 5.48
CA LEU A 168 -3.43 13.50 6.74
C LEU A 168 -2.66 14.81 6.49
N GLU A 169 -1.58 14.76 5.69
CA GLU A 169 -0.78 15.94 5.38
C GLU A 169 -1.60 17.02 4.68
N ALA A 170 -2.50 16.63 3.76
CA ALA A 170 -3.43 17.57 3.13
C ALA A 170 -4.41 18.20 4.16
N GLY A 171 -4.96 17.41 5.08
CA GLY A 171 -5.81 17.95 6.16
C GLY A 171 -5.06 18.89 7.11
N LEU A 172 -3.78 18.63 7.36
CA LEU A 172 -2.93 19.53 8.15
C LEU A 172 -2.56 20.80 7.35
N ASP A 173 -2.42 20.74 6.01
CA ASP A 173 -2.24 21.92 5.16
C ASP A 173 -3.47 22.83 5.23
N GLU A 174 -4.69 22.26 5.22
CA GLU A 174 -5.93 23.02 5.38
C GLU A 174 -5.99 23.67 6.77
N LEU A 175 -5.69 22.93 7.83
CA LEU A 175 -5.67 23.46 9.20
C LEU A 175 -4.62 24.59 9.37
N ALA A 176 -3.44 24.42 8.74
CA ALA A 176 -2.39 25.43 8.74
C ALA A 176 -2.84 26.72 8.03
N ALA A 177 -3.51 26.58 6.88
CA ALA A 177 -4.05 27.71 6.14
C ALA A 177 -5.14 28.46 6.95
N GLU A 178 -6.03 27.72 7.63
CA GLU A 178 -7.04 28.31 8.52
C GLU A 178 -6.43 29.09 9.68
N ARG A 179 -5.30 28.60 10.24
CA ARG A 179 -4.60 29.24 11.36
C ARG A 179 -3.60 30.31 10.93
N GLY A 180 -3.29 30.41 9.64
CA GLY A 180 -2.31 31.34 9.10
C GLY A 180 -0.87 31.03 9.52
N VAL A 181 -0.54 29.74 9.70
CA VAL A 181 0.79 29.24 10.07
C VAL A 181 1.34 28.29 9.00
N ASP A 182 2.62 27.94 9.10
CA ASP A 182 3.22 26.91 8.24
C ASP A 182 2.84 25.52 8.73
N ARG A 183 2.60 24.57 7.79
CA ARG A 183 2.31 23.17 8.15
C ARG A 183 3.43 22.54 9.00
N PHE A 184 4.69 22.87 8.73
CA PHE A 184 5.81 22.32 9.49
C PHE A 184 5.75 22.73 10.96
N ASP A 185 5.27 23.93 11.28
CA ASP A 185 5.07 24.36 12.66
C ASP A 185 4.01 23.48 13.36
N LEU A 186 2.95 23.06 12.63
CA LEU A 186 1.94 22.14 13.18
C LEU A 186 2.51 20.73 13.37
N THR A 187 3.20 20.19 12.37
CA THR A 187 3.72 18.82 12.44
C THR A 187 4.80 18.66 13.51
N ASP A 188 5.61 19.69 13.74
CA ASP A 188 6.64 19.71 14.81
C ASP A 188 6.01 19.71 16.22
N SER A 189 4.77 20.19 16.36
CA SER A 189 4.06 20.19 17.65
C SER A 189 3.32 18.87 17.95
N ILE A 190 3.14 17.98 16.95
CA ILE A 190 2.46 16.70 17.14
C ILE A 190 3.42 15.66 17.70
N ASP A 191 3.20 15.21 18.95
CA ASP A 191 4.00 14.13 19.54
C ASP A 191 3.79 12.83 18.78
N GLY A 192 4.87 12.23 18.27
CA GLY A 192 4.84 10.99 17.52
C GLY A 192 4.49 11.13 16.02
N PHE A 193 4.48 12.37 15.45
CA PHE A 193 4.22 12.54 14.01
C PHE A 193 5.14 11.71 13.11
N GLU A 194 6.41 11.55 13.49
CA GLU A 194 7.39 10.72 12.78
C GLU A 194 7.40 9.25 13.25
N LEU A 195 6.64 8.89 14.28
CA LEU A 195 6.45 7.51 14.70
C LEU A 195 5.52 6.79 13.72
N ALA A 196 6.08 6.16 12.69
CA ALA A 196 5.35 5.61 11.59
C ALA A 196 5.38 4.07 11.54
N VAL A 197 4.22 3.48 11.23
CA VAL A 197 4.04 2.04 11.03
C VAL A 197 3.45 1.72 9.66
N ARG A 198 3.73 0.51 9.12
CA ARG A 198 3.48 0.19 7.72
C ARG A 198 2.10 -0.37 7.42
N ALA A 199 1.62 -1.37 8.18
CA ALA A 199 0.34 -2.02 7.89
C ALA A 199 -0.85 -1.14 8.34
N HIS A 200 -1.99 -1.27 7.65
CA HIS A 200 -3.17 -0.42 7.90
C HIS A 200 -3.73 -0.56 9.33
N GLU A 201 -3.67 -1.74 9.94
CA GLU A 201 -4.11 -1.95 11.32
C GLU A 201 -3.07 -1.57 12.38
N SER A 202 -1.81 -1.38 12.01
CA SER A 202 -0.73 -1.21 13.00
C SER A 202 -0.91 0.01 13.92
N PRO A 203 -1.37 1.19 13.47
CA PRO A 203 -1.66 2.30 14.37
C PRO A 203 -2.77 1.94 15.36
N ALA A 204 -3.87 1.32 14.91
CA ALA A 204 -4.97 0.89 15.77
C ALA A 204 -4.52 -0.15 16.82
N ARG A 205 -3.62 -1.08 16.46
CA ARG A 205 -3.04 -2.04 17.38
C ARG A 205 -2.14 -1.37 18.44
N LYS A 206 -1.44 -0.29 18.09
CA LYS A 206 -0.67 0.52 19.05
C LYS A 206 -1.59 1.21 20.05
N VAL A 207 -2.70 1.78 19.59
CA VAL A 207 -3.73 2.37 20.46
C VAL A 207 -4.35 1.30 21.37
N LEU A 208 -4.70 0.13 20.83
CA LEU A 208 -5.25 -0.99 21.60
C LEU A 208 -4.29 -1.48 22.71
N ALA A 209 -2.97 -1.46 22.43
CA ALA A 209 -1.95 -1.84 23.39
C ALA A 209 -1.68 -0.77 24.47
N GLY A 210 -2.21 0.45 24.31
CA GLY A 210 -1.95 1.58 25.19
C GLY A 210 -0.60 2.25 24.94
N ASP A 211 0.01 2.01 23.78
CA ASP A 211 1.29 2.60 23.37
C ASP A 211 1.11 4.00 22.74
N ALA A 212 -0.14 4.38 22.43
CA ALA A 212 -0.51 5.68 21.86
C ALA A 212 -1.95 6.06 22.25
N ASP A 213 -2.23 7.37 22.30
CA ASP A 213 -3.57 7.93 22.54
C ASP A 213 -4.40 7.98 21.25
N ALA A 214 -3.73 8.15 20.10
CA ALA A 214 -4.37 8.19 18.79
C ALA A 214 -3.50 7.56 17.71
N GLY A 215 -4.12 7.03 16.66
CA GLY A 215 -3.43 6.48 15.51
C GLY A 215 -4.13 6.85 14.20
N LEU A 216 -3.36 7.17 13.15
CA LEU A 216 -3.91 7.38 11.82
C LEU A 216 -4.46 6.08 11.26
N GLY A 217 -5.75 6.02 10.96
CA GLY A 217 -6.36 4.78 10.52
C GLY A 217 -7.68 4.92 9.77
N LEU A 218 -8.29 3.77 9.55
CA LEU A 218 -9.59 3.63 8.90
C LEU A 218 -10.65 3.24 9.94
N ARG A 219 -11.90 3.66 9.71
CA ARG A 219 -13.04 3.22 10.52
C ARG A 219 -13.10 1.70 10.62
N ALA A 220 -12.94 1.01 9.49
CA ALA A 220 -12.98 -0.46 9.45
C ALA A 220 -11.94 -1.12 10.38
N SER A 221 -10.75 -0.50 10.54
CA SER A 221 -9.72 -1.01 11.46
C SER A 221 -10.08 -0.76 12.92
N ALA A 222 -10.69 0.40 13.24
CA ALA A 222 -11.19 0.71 14.59
C ALA A 222 -12.30 -0.27 14.99
N ASP A 223 -13.30 -0.44 14.14
CA ASP A 223 -14.45 -1.32 14.37
C ASP A 223 -14.01 -2.79 14.57
N ALA A 224 -13.08 -3.27 13.74
CA ALA A 224 -12.56 -4.64 13.86
C ALA A 224 -11.82 -4.92 15.19
N LEU A 225 -11.28 -3.88 15.82
CA LEU A 225 -10.53 -3.98 17.08
C LEU A 225 -11.32 -3.48 18.30
N GLY A 226 -12.58 -3.07 18.14
CA GLY A 226 -13.42 -2.55 19.21
C GLY A 226 -12.94 -1.23 19.79
N LEU A 227 -12.35 -0.38 18.95
CA LEU A 227 -11.86 0.94 19.29
C LEU A 227 -12.83 2.03 18.82
N SER A 228 -12.76 3.21 19.43
CA SER A 228 -13.49 4.39 18.96
C SER A 228 -12.77 5.04 17.77
N PHE A 229 -13.53 5.81 17.00
CA PHE A 229 -13.03 6.43 15.77
C PHE A 229 -13.53 7.88 15.64
N VAL A 230 -12.59 8.79 15.39
CA VAL A 230 -12.86 10.19 15.08
C VAL A 230 -12.67 10.38 13.59
N SER A 231 -13.79 10.60 12.86
CA SER A 231 -13.77 10.77 11.41
C SER A 231 -13.15 12.11 11.03
N CYS A 232 -12.17 12.11 10.13
CA CYS A 232 -11.57 13.31 9.56
C CYS A 232 -12.00 13.51 8.09
N GLY A 233 -12.63 12.50 7.47
CA GLY A 233 -13.14 12.60 6.12
C GLY A 233 -13.28 11.24 5.42
N THR A 234 -13.50 11.33 4.13
CA THR A 234 -13.54 10.16 3.23
C THR A 234 -12.48 10.29 2.15
N GLU A 235 -11.91 9.19 1.72
CA GLU A 235 -11.01 9.17 0.58
C GLU A 235 -11.43 8.11 -0.44
N ARG A 236 -11.16 8.39 -1.70
CA ARG A 236 -11.38 7.47 -2.81
C ARG A 236 -10.23 6.49 -2.89
N VAL A 237 -10.55 5.22 -3.11
CA VAL A 237 -9.60 4.15 -3.44
C VAL A 237 -9.96 3.63 -4.81
N ALA A 238 -9.02 3.64 -5.74
CA ALA A 238 -9.21 3.14 -7.10
C ALA A 238 -8.29 1.94 -7.37
N VAL A 239 -8.80 0.95 -8.06
CA VAL A 239 -8.02 -0.15 -8.63
C VAL A 239 -7.83 0.14 -10.11
N VAL A 240 -6.59 0.22 -10.53
CA VAL A 240 -6.21 0.52 -11.92
C VAL A 240 -5.32 -0.57 -12.47
N ALA A 241 -5.45 -0.89 -13.75
CA ALA A 241 -4.69 -1.90 -14.45
C ALA A 241 -3.74 -1.28 -15.49
N ASP A 242 -2.66 -1.99 -15.75
CA ASP A 242 -1.86 -1.80 -16.95
C ASP A 242 -2.72 -2.15 -18.18
N PRO A 243 -2.86 -1.25 -19.18
CA PRO A 243 -3.72 -1.50 -20.34
C PRO A 243 -3.32 -2.76 -21.15
N ASP A 244 -2.03 -3.09 -21.21
CA ASP A 244 -1.53 -4.27 -21.92
C ASP A 244 -1.80 -5.58 -21.15
N ARG A 245 -2.31 -5.50 -19.91
CA ARG A 245 -2.59 -6.63 -19.02
C ARG A 245 -4.00 -6.64 -18.46
N ALA A 246 -4.84 -5.69 -18.87
CA ALA A 246 -6.22 -5.57 -18.39
C ALA A 246 -7.07 -6.81 -18.74
N ASP A 247 -6.79 -7.45 -19.86
CA ASP A 247 -7.49 -8.65 -20.36
C ASP A 247 -6.94 -9.97 -19.76
N LYS A 248 -6.02 -9.92 -18.80
CA LYS A 248 -5.56 -11.15 -18.12
C LYS A 248 -6.69 -11.73 -17.29
N PRO A 249 -6.91 -13.07 -17.31
CA PRO A 249 -8.03 -13.69 -16.58
C PRO A 249 -8.08 -13.36 -15.08
N GLY A 250 -6.93 -13.17 -14.43
CA GLY A 250 -6.86 -12.78 -13.03
C GLY A 250 -7.25 -11.31 -12.80
N VAL A 251 -6.96 -10.43 -13.76
CA VAL A 251 -7.36 -9.00 -13.72
C VAL A 251 -8.85 -8.86 -13.99
N GLU A 252 -9.40 -9.55 -15.01
CA GLU A 252 -10.83 -9.59 -15.29
C GLU A 252 -11.62 -10.13 -14.08
N ARG A 253 -11.12 -11.21 -13.45
CA ARG A 253 -11.75 -11.76 -12.24
C ARG A 253 -11.75 -10.80 -11.06
N LEU A 254 -10.69 -9.99 -10.91
CA LEU A 254 -10.64 -8.93 -9.90
C LEU A 254 -11.65 -7.82 -10.21
N ALA A 255 -11.77 -7.40 -11.48
CA ALA A 255 -12.77 -6.41 -11.90
C ALA A 255 -14.20 -6.89 -11.62
N GLU A 256 -14.56 -8.13 -12.00
CA GLU A 256 -15.84 -8.74 -11.64
C GLU A 256 -16.08 -8.74 -10.13
N ALA A 257 -15.06 -9.08 -9.33
CA ALA A 257 -15.17 -9.11 -7.88
C ALA A 257 -15.45 -7.72 -7.28
N ILE A 258 -14.95 -6.66 -7.90
CA ILE A 258 -15.19 -5.26 -7.50
C ILE A 258 -16.64 -4.86 -7.84
N GLU A 259 -17.13 -5.20 -9.03
CA GLU A 259 -18.52 -4.90 -9.46
C GLU A 259 -19.56 -5.59 -8.58
N ASP A 260 -19.24 -6.77 -8.03
CA ASP A 260 -20.12 -7.59 -7.19
C ASP A 260 -20.08 -7.20 -5.69
N ALA A 261 -19.29 -6.22 -5.28
CA ALA A 261 -19.05 -5.88 -3.87
C ALA A 261 -19.89 -4.70 -3.38
#